data_7123e66f27fcfbfa5e05d8440352d19f
#
_entry.id   7123e66f27fcfbfa5e05d8440352d19f
#
_cell.length_a   1.000
_cell.length_b   1.000
_cell.length_c   1.000
_cell.angle_alpha   90.00
_cell.angle_beta   90.00
_cell.angle_gamma   90.00
#
_symmetry.space_group_name_H-M   'P 1'
#
loop_
_entity.id
_entity.type
_entity.pdbx_description
1 polymer ?
#
loop_
_entity_poly.entity_id
_entity_poly.type
_entity_poly.pdbx_seq_one_letter_code
_entity_poly.pdbx_strand_id
1 'polypeptide(L)'
;EVSDVSWAIEQGSDAVMLSGESESGEYPIESVNMQTRIAKEVEKHFNYERSSYQAFETSNKRVNDAIAAAVSDTAILINAKLIICFSVSGQTGVRISRTRPICPVFVVSSDLDSLTHTMLYYACYPYHTRKVPQFTEEMEVLALKIAKDYGIEEGSHIIMTGGTPVGAGKTNFMKVLTVRSHDSYTQENEDNEL
;
A
#
# COMPACT_ATOMS: atom_id res chain seq x y z
N GLU A 1 -11.05 20.17 -18.59
CA GLU A 1 -9.93 19.26 -18.24
C GLU A 1 -9.81 19.02 -16.71
N VAL A 2 -9.95 20.06 -15.85
CA VAL A 2 -9.95 19.86 -14.38
C VAL A 2 -11.04 18.88 -13.96
N SER A 3 -12.24 19.02 -14.49
CA SER A 3 -13.39 18.14 -14.23
C SER A 3 -13.14 16.73 -14.74
N ASP A 4 -12.47 16.57 -15.87
CA ASP A 4 -12.21 15.25 -16.47
C ASP A 4 -11.23 14.44 -15.61
N VAL A 5 -10.16 15.09 -15.15
CA VAL A 5 -9.20 14.46 -14.21
C VAL A 5 -9.87 14.13 -12.87
N SER A 6 -10.67 15.06 -12.32
CA SER A 6 -11.43 14.83 -11.08
C SER A 6 -12.35 13.63 -11.21
N TRP A 7 -13.10 13.58 -12.31
CA TRP A 7 -14.04 12.49 -12.58
C TRP A 7 -13.35 11.14 -12.76
N ALA A 8 -12.22 11.11 -13.48
CA ALA A 8 -11.44 9.88 -13.62
C ALA A 8 -10.99 9.33 -12.26
N ILE A 9 -10.53 10.19 -11.37
CA ILE A 9 -10.09 9.80 -10.03
C ILE A 9 -11.28 9.31 -9.18
N GLU A 10 -12.40 10.03 -9.18
CA GLU A 10 -13.62 9.62 -8.48
C GLU A 10 -14.15 8.27 -8.95
N GLN A 11 -14.03 7.98 -10.25
CA GLN A 11 -14.40 6.68 -10.82
C GLN A 11 -13.39 5.57 -10.55
N GLY A 12 -12.29 5.86 -9.88
CA GLY A 12 -11.33 4.86 -9.44
C GLY A 12 -10.25 4.54 -10.47
N SER A 13 -9.87 5.48 -11.34
CA SER A 13 -8.67 5.33 -12.16
C SER A 13 -7.43 5.19 -11.29
N ASP A 14 -6.54 4.26 -11.62
CA ASP A 14 -5.30 4.04 -10.90
C ASP A 14 -4.23 5.08 -11.24
N ALA A 15 -4.26 5.58 -12.47
CA ALA A 15 -3.35 6.61 -12.97
C ALA A 15 -4.07 7.52 -13.97
N VAL A 16 -3.59 8.72 -14.10
CA VAL A 16 -3.97 9.69 -15.15
C VAL A 16 -2.75 10.00 -16.01
N MET A 17 -2.95 10.20 -17.29
CA MET A 17 -1.87 10.39 -18.26
C MET A 17 -2.00 11.77 -18.93
N LEU A 18 -0.88 12.42 -19.14
CA LEU A 18 -0.74 13.55 -20.06
C LEU A 18 -0.21 13.06 -21.41
N SER A 19 -0.58 13.73 -22.48
CA SER A 19 -0.06 13.51 -23.84
C SER A 19 0.66 14.74 -24.35
N GLY A 20 0.07 15.49 -25.24
CA GLY A 20 0.65 16.68 -25.85
C GLY A 20 1.07 17.75 -24.85
N GLU A 21 0.39 17.85 -23.71
CA GLU A 21 0.68 18.83 -22.66
C GLU A 21 2.09 18.67 -22.09
N SER A 22 2.59 17.43 -22.02
CA SER A 22 3.93 17.12 -21.52
C SER A 22 4.94 16.82 -22.64
N GLU A 23 4.47 16.39 -23.82
CA GLU A 23 5.33 16.06 -24.97
C GLU A 23 5.80 17.29 -25.74
N SER A 24 4.89 18.22 -26.05
CA SER A 24 5.13 19.37 -26.90
C SER A 24 4.47 20.67 -26.42
N GLY A 25 3.79 20.64 -25.28
CA GLY A 25 3.15 21.81 -24.70
C GLY A 25 4.13 22.83 -24.13
N GLU A 26 3.67 24.05 -23.94
CA GLU A 26 4.48 25.17 -23.41
C GLU A 26 4.67 25.06 -21.88
N TYR A 27 3.82 24.27 -21.17
CA TYR A 27 3.77 24.19 -19.71
C TYR A 27 3.76 22.75 -19.18
N PRO A 28 4.77 21.91 -19.51
CA PRO A 28 4.75 20.50 -19.16
C PRO A 28 4.81 20.25 -17.64
N ILE A 29 5.62 21.01 -16.92
CA ILE A 29 5.77 20.87 -15.47
C ILE A 29 4.48 21.32 -14.75
N GLU A 30 3.90 22.44 -15.17
CA GLU A 30 2.68 22.98 -14.62
C GLU A 30 1.50 22.02 -14.85
N SER A 31 1.46 21.34 -15.99
CA SER A 31 0.44 20.34 -16.31
C SER A 31 0.49 19.16 -15.34
N VAL A 32 1.67 18.59 -15.07
CA VAL A 32 1.85 17.52 -14.07
C VAL A 32 1.49 17.99 -12.66
N ASN A 33 1.93 19.21 -12.30
CA ASN A 33 1.61 19.79 -11.00
C ASN A 33 0.11 20.02 -10.84
N MET A 34 -0.58 20.44 -11.91
CA MET A 34 -2.03 20.62 -11.90
C MET A 34 -2.76 19.30 -11.68
N GLN A 35 -2.40 18.23 -12.40
CA GLN A 35 -2.96 16.89 -12.17
C GLN A 35 -2.76 16.43 -10.72
N THR A 36 -1.56 16.62 -10.18
CA THR A 36 -1.26 16.28 -8.78
C THR A 36 -2.12 17.05 -7.79
N ARG A 37 -2.37 18.34 -8.03
CA ARG A 37 -3.23 19.17 -7.17
C ARG A 37 -4.68 18.73 -7.24
N ILE A 38 -5.18 18.42 -8.43
CA ILE A 38 -6.54 17.91 -8.63
C ILE A 38 -6.70 16.57 -7.89
N ALA A 39 -5.77 15.63 -8.09
CA ALA A 39 -5.80 14.33 -7.42
C ALA A 39 -5.87 14.47 -5.90
N LYS A 40 -4.96 15.24 -5.32
CA LYS A 40 -4.93 15.49 -3.88
C LYS A 40 -6.21 16.14 -3.33
N GLU A 41 -6.86 16.99 -4.12
CA GLU A 41 -8.11 17.62 -3.68
C GLU A 41 -9.28 16.65 -3.74
N VAL A 42 -9.40 15.85 -4.80
CA VAL A 42 -10.44 14.83 -4.94
C VAL A 42 -10.31 13.76 -3.84
N GLU A 43 -9.08 13.29 -3.58
CA GLU A 43 -8.81 12.26 -2.58
C GLU A 43 -9.20 12.67 -1.15
N LYS A 44 -9.22 13.96 -0.81
CA LYS A 44 -9.71 14.43 0.50
C LYS A 44 -11.21 14.12 0.74
N HIS A 45 -11.97 14.02 -0.34
CA HIS A 45 -13.43 13.82 -0.31
C HIS A 45 -13.83 12.42 -0.80
N PHE A 46 -12.85 11.57 -1.12
CA PHE A 46 -13.08 10.23 -1.63
C PHE A 46 -13.70 9.33 -0.57
N ASN A 47 -14.74 8.59 -0.94
CA ASN A 47 -15.41 7.66 -0.02
C ASN A 47 -14.70 6.30 -0.03
N TYR A 48 -13.67 6.17 0.80
CA TYR A 48 -12.84 4.97 0.90
C TYR A 48 -13.63 3.74 1.38
N GLU A 49 -14.54 3.89 2.35
CA GLU A 49 -15.35 2.79 2.87
C GLU A 49 -16.26 2.20 1.79
N ARG A 50 -16.94 3.05 1.04
CA ARG A 50 -17.79 2.61 -0.07
C ARG A 50 -16.98 1.90 -1.14
N SER A 51 -15.80 2.41 -1.47
CA SER A 51 -14.94 1.81 -2.50
C SER A 51 -14.44 0.44 -2.07
N SER A 52 -14.01 0.26 -0.81
CA SER A 52 -13.59 -1.02 -0.26
C SER A 52 -14.71 -2.04 -0.33
N TYR A 53 -15.91 -1.67 0.10
CA TYR A 53 -17.09 -2.53 0.06
C TYR A 53 -17.43 -2.97 -1.38
N GLN A 54 -17.48 -2.05 -2.34
CA GLN A 54 -17.77 -2.36 -3.74
C GLN A 54 -16.71 -3.30 -4.36
N ALA A 55 -15.43 -3.06 -4.05
CA ALA A 55 -14.35 -3.91 -4.51
C ALA A 55 -14.47 -5.34 -3.98
N PHE A 56 -14.89 -5.50 -2.71
CA PHE A 56 -15.14 -6.81 -2.12
C PHE A 56 -16.36 -7.50 -2.76
N GLU A 57 -17.46 -6.81 -2.98
CA GLU A 57 -18.66 -7.39 -3.61
C GLU A 57 -18.40 -7.94 -5.00
N THR A 58 -17.58 -7.23 -5.79
CA THR A 58 -17.22 -7.61 -7.16
C THR A 58 -16.04 -8.59 -7.23
N SER A 59 -15.47 -8.98 -6.08
CA SER A 59 -14.35 -9.89 -6.00
C SER A 59 -14.75 -11.35 -6.26
N ASN A 60 -13.74 -12.19 -6.52
CA ASN A 60 -13.91 -13.64 -6.61
C ASN A 60 -14.16 -14.32 -5.24
N LYS A 61 -14.20 -13.55 -4.16
CA LYS A 61 -14.41 -13.99 -2.77
C LYS A 61 -13.46 -15.10 -2.31
N ARG A 62 -12.23 -15.05 -2.78
CA ARG A 62 -11.14 -15.92 -2.34
C ARG A 62 -10.54 -15.41 -1.04
N VAL A 63 -9.78 -16.25 -0.33
CA VAL A 63 -9.09 -15.87 0.92
C VAL A 63 -8.25 -14.60 0.76
N ASN A 64 -7.46 -14.52 -0.31
CA ASN A 64 -6.63 -13.35 -0.59
C ASN A 64 -7.42 -12.06 -0.89
N ASP A 65 -8.62 -12.17 -1.47
CA ASP A 65 -9.51 -11.02 -1.68
C ASP A 65 -10.12 -10.56 -0.34
N ALA A 66 -10.52 -11.51 0.52
CA ALA A 66 -11.03 -11.21 1.85
C ALA A 66 -9.96 -10.55 2.74
N ILE A 67 -8.71 -11.04 2.70
CA ILE A 67 -7.59 -10.41 3.42
C ILE A 67 -7.32 -9.00 2.90
N ALA A 68 -7.33 -8.79 1.58
CA ALA A 68 -7.11 -7.46 1.00
C ALA A 68 -8.18 -6.45 1.45
N ALA A 69 -9.46 -6.85 1.47
CA ALA A 69 -10.55 -6.02 1.98
C ALA A 69 -10.37 -5.73 3.49
N ALA A 70 -10.10 -6.77 4.30
CA ALA A 70 -9.88 -6.63 5.72
C ALA A 70 -8.69 -5.70 6.06
N VAL A 71 -7.62 -5.74 5.27
CA VAL A 71 -6.46 -4.84 5.40
C VAL A 71 -6.90 -3.38 5.20
N SER A 72 -7.66 -3.09 4.15
CA SER A 72 -8.11 -1.73 3.85
C SER A 72 -9.13 -1.21 4.87
N ASP A 73 -10.10 -2.04 5.27
CA ASP A 73 -11.08 -1.68 6.29
C ASP A 73 -10.41 -1.44 7.66
N THR A 74 -9.46 -2.32 8.03
CA THR A 74 -8.68 -2.14 9.25
C THR A 74 -7.85 -0.85 9.19
N ALA A 75 -7.25 -0.53 8.03
CA ALA A 75 -6.48 0.71 7.86
C ALA A 75 -7.32 1.96 8.12
N ILE A 76 -8.58 1.97 7.66
CA ILE A 76 -9.53 3.06 7.92
C ILE A 76 -9.84 3.14 9.43
N LEU A 77 -10.23 2.02 10.04
CA LEU A 77 -10.68 1.95 11.43
C LEU A 77 -9.63 2.41 12.44
N ILE A 78 -8.36 2.02 12.25
CA ILE A 78 -7.27 2.35 13.17
C ILE A 78 -6.44 3.56 12.72
N ASN A 79 -6.84 4.24 11.63
CA ASN A 79 -6.07 5.32 11.01
C ASN A 79 -4.61 4.92 10.75
N ALA A 80 -4.41 3.73 10.15
CA ALA A 80 -3.09 3.22 9.83
C ALA A 80 -2.37 4.17 8.86
N LYS A 81 -1.07 4.34 9.07
CA LYS A 81 -0.25 5.26 8.26
C LYS A 81 0.39 4.58 7.06
N LEU A 82 0.46 3.25 7.08
CA LEU A 82 1.15 2.48 6.05
C LEU A 82 0.63 1.04 6.02
N ILE A 83 0.49 0.49 4.82
CA ILE A 83 0.31 -0.94 4.59
C ILE A 83 1.58 -1.48 3.96
N ILE A 84 2.10 -2.58 4.47
CA ILE A 84 3.28 -3.26 3.93
C ILE A 84 2.87 -4.67 3.54
N CYS A 85 2.92 -4.98 2.24
CA CYS A 85 2.55 -6.29 1.74
C CYS A 85 3.76 -7.03 1.17
N PHE A 86 4.04 -8.20 1.72
CA PHE A 86 5.05 -9.12 1.22
C PHE A 86 4.45 -9.99 0.12
N SER A 87 4.95 -9.82 -1.10
CA SER A 87 4.35 -10.46 -2.28
C SER A 87 5.42 -10.83 -3.30
N VAL A 88 5.51 -12.11 -3.63
CA VAL A 88 6.47 -12.59 -4.64
C VAL A 88 6.14 -12.03 -6.03
N SER A 89 4.88 -11.98 -6.40
CA SER A 89 4.40 -11.57 -7.74
C SER A 89 3.73 -10.19 -7.76
N GLY A 90 3.81 -9.39 -6.70
CA GLY A 90 3.11 -8.09 -6.61
C GLY A 90 1.58 -8.17 -6.48
N GLN A 91 0.96 -9.32 -6.74
CA GLN A 91 -0.50 -9.47 -6.81
C GLN A 91 -1.24 -9.12 -5.52
N THR A 92 -0.60 -9.24 -4.35
CA THR A 92 -1.20 -8.80 -3.09
C THR A 92 -1.39 -7.28 -3.08
N GLY A 93 -0.38 -6.52 -3.51
CA GLY A 93 -0.46 -5.07 -3.65
C GLY A 93 -1.59 -4.65 -4.60
N VAL A 94 -1.70 -5.29 -5.77
CA VAL A 94 -2.77 -5.04 -6.75
C VAL A 94 -4.16 -5.29 -6.15
N ARG A 95 -4.34 -6.36 -5.36
CA ARG A 95 -5.63 -6.63 -4.70
C ARG A 95 -5.98 -5.59 -3.64
N ILE A 96 -5.00 -5.15 -2.86
CA ILE A 96 -5.18 -4.08 -1.87
C ILE A 96 -5.47 -2.75 -2.60
N SER A 97 -4.72 -2.42 -3.65
CA SER A 97 -4.97 -1.23 -4.46
C SER A 97 -6.41 -1.13 -4.96
N ARG A 98 -6.98 -2.26 -5.40
CA ARG A 98 -8.37 -2.34 -5.88
C ARG A 98 -9.39 -1.92 -4.83
N THR A 99 -9.10 -2.11 -3.53
CA THR A 99 -9.99 -1.68 -2.44
C THR A 99 -9.82 -0.20 -2.07
N ARG A 100 -8.96 0.53 -2.78
CA ARG A 100 -8.65 1.96 -2.53
C ARG A 100 -8.27 2.22 -1.08
N PRO A 101 -7.11 1.73 -0.63
CA PRO A 101 -6.66 1.95 0.75
C PRO A 101 -6.43 3.43 1.03
N ILE A 102 -6.70 3.86 2.27
CA ILE A 102 -6.57 5.26 2.72
C ILE A 102 -5.10 5.70 2.87
N CYS A 103 -4.17 4.77 2.91
CA CYS A 103 -2.75 5.03 3.11
C CYS A 103 -1.87 4.31 2.08
N PRO A 104 -0.60 4.70 1.93
CA PRO A 104 0.33 4.06 1.01
C PRO A 104 0.48 2.55 1.25
N VAL A 105 0.68 1.78 0.17
CA VAL A 105 0.90 0.34 0.18
C VAL A 105 2.30 0.05 -0.35
N PHE A 106 3.23 -0.31 0.52
CA PHE A 106 4.55 -0.77 0.10
C PHE A 106 4.49 -2.24 -0.30
N VAL A 107 4.78 -2.50 -1.56
CA VAL A 107 4.83 -3.86 -2.10
C VAL A 107 6.28 -4.34 -2.03
N VAL A 108 6.53 -5.26 -1.10
CA VAL A 108 7.88 -5.81 -0.85
C VAL A 108 8.07 -7.09 -1.66
N SER A 109 9.04 -7.07 -2.57
CA SER A 109 9.41 -8.21 -3.40
C SER A 109 10.92 -8.25 -3.71
N SER A 110 11.41 -9.41 -4.07
CA SER A 110 12.75 -9.60 -4.65
C SER A 110 12.74 -9.61 -6.18
N ASP A 111 11.56 -9.60 -6.81
CA ASP A 111 11.38 -9.60 -8.25
C ASP A 111 11.08 -8.19 -8.75
N LEU A 112 12.03 -7.60 -9.48
CA LEU A 112 11.94 -6.25 -10.02
C LEU A 112 10.83 -6.09 -11.06
N ASP A 113 10.61 -7.11 -11.89
CA ASP A 113 9.57 -7.06 -12.93
C ASP A 113 8.18 -6.99 -12.29
N SER A 114 7.94 -7.81 -11.28
CA SER A 114 6.70 -7.75 -10.49
C SER A 114 6.50 -6.39 -9.81
N LEU A 115 7.57 -5.80 -9.28
CA LEU A 115 7.51 -4.48 -8.64
C LEU A 115 7.21 -3.37 -9.66
N THR A 116 7.82 -3.43 -10.84
CA THR A 116 7.59 -2.45 -11.90
C THR A 116 6.11 -2.42 -12.30
N HIS A 117 5.48 -3.57 -12.43
CA HIS A 117 4.04 -3.66 -12.71
C HIS A 117 3.19 -2.98 -11.63
N THR A 118 3.59 -3.04 -10.36
CA THR A 118 2.78 -2.45 -9.27
C THR A 118 2.78 -0.94 -9.27
N MET A 119 3.75 -0.28 -9.92
CA MET A 119 3.86 1.19 -9.93
C MET A 119 2.70 1.92 -10.62
N LEU A 120 1.93 1.23 -11.47
CA LEU A 120 0.78 1.79 -12.16
C LEU A 120 -0.53 1.68 -11.36
N TYR A 121 -0.51 1.00 -10.21
CA TYR A 121 -1.71 0.81 -9.40
C TYR A 121 -1.79 1.85 -8.27
N TYR A 122 -3.02 2.26 -7.98
CA TYR A 122 -3.30 3.23 -6.93
C TYR A 122 -2.64 2.88 -5.60
N ALA A 123 -2.02 3.87 -4.99
CA ALA A 123 -1.33 3.80 -3.70
C ALA A 123 -0.20 2.76 -3.58
N CYS A 124 0.19 2.06 -4.64
CA CYS A 124 1.27 1.08 -4.61
C CYS A 124 2.65 1.73 -4.79
N TYR A 125 3.55 1.41 -3.86
CA TYR A 125 4.95 1.83 -3.87
C TYR A 125 5.85 0.59 -3.85
N PRO A 126 6.74 0.41 -4.83
CA PRO A 126 7.62 -0.74 -4.88
C PRO A 126 8.72 -0.64 -3.82
N TYR A 127 8.98 -1.72 -3.12
CA TYR A 127 10.13 -1.86 -2.23
C TYR A 127 10.91 -3.12 -2.57
N HIS A 128 12.09 -2.93 -3.16
CA HIS A 128 12.94 -4.06 -3.53
C HIS A 128 13.76 -4.55 -2.35
N THR A 129 13.76 -5.86 -2.13
CA THR A 129 14.64 -6.55 -1.18
C THR A 129 15.39 -7.68 -1.87
N ARG A 130 16.63 -7.94 -1.48
CA ARG A 130 17.40 -9.05 -2.08
C ARG A 130 16.76 -10.41 -1.86
N LYS A 131 16.07 -10.59 -0.73
CA LYS A 131 15.39 -11.82 -0.35
C LYS A 131 14.13 -11.45 0.43
N VAL A 132 12.98 -11.98 0.02
CA VAL A 132 11.74 -11.84 0.80
C VAL A 132 11.88 -12.65 2.08
N PRO A 133 11.62 -12.04 3.26
CA PRO A 133 11.63 -12.76 4.52
C PRO A 133 10.72 -13.99 4.49
N GLN A 134 11.15 -15.07 5.11
CA GLN A 134 10.40 -16.34 5.13
C GLN A 134 9.57 -16.51 6.39
N PHE A 135 9.98 -15.88 7.48
CA PHE A 135 9.32 -15.93 8.77
C PHE A 135 8.62 -14.63 9.11
N THR A 136 7.54 -14.71 9.86
CA THR A 136 6.72 -13.56 10.23
C THR A 136 7.51 -12.52 11.03
N GLU A 137 8.39 -12.98 11.90
CA GLU A 137 9.27 -12.15 12.74
C GLU A 137 10.24 -11.32 11.89
N GLU A 138 10.84 -11.91 10.87
CA GLU A 138 11.70 -11.20 9.92
C GLU A 138 10.90 -10.16 9.11
N MET A 139 9.65 -10.50 8.74
CA MET A 139 8.74 -9.56 8.06
C MET A 139 8.42 -8.37 8.95
N GLU A 140 8.18 -8.58 10.25
CA GLU A 140 7.92 -7.50 11.21
C GLU A 140 9.11 -6.54 11.32
N VAL A 141 10.30 -7.09 11.49
CA VAL A 141 11.54 -6.27 11.56
C VAL A 141 11.68 -5.42 10.30
N LEU A 142 11.49 -6.01 9.12
CA LEU A 142 11.58 -5.26 7.86
C LEU A 142 10.45 -4.26 7.71
N ALA A 143 9.23 -4.60 8.11
CA ALA A 143 8.08 -3.69 8.04
C ALA A 143 8.29 -2.45 8.92
N LEU A 144 8.76 -2.63 10.15
CA LEU A 144 9.05 -1.53 11.05
C LEU A 144 10.23 -0.68 10.56
N LYS A 145 11.24 -1.32 9.95
CA LYS A 145 12.34 -0.59 9.29
C LYS A 145 11.81 0.29 8.16
N ILE A 146 10.98 -0.26 7.27
CA ILE A 146 10.37 0.51 6.16
C ILE A 146 9.56 1.69 6.71
N ALA A 147 8.76 1.47 7.75
CA ALA A 147 7.96 2.53 8.37
C ALA A 147 8.84 3.67 8.90
N LYS A 148 9.94 3.34 9.57
CA LYS A 148 10.92 4.34 10.07
C LYS A 148 11.61 5.08 8.93
N ASP A 149 12.10 4.36 7.94
CA ASP A 149 12.78 4.94 6.77
C ASP A 149 11.84 5.89 6.00
N TYR A 150 10.52 5.65 6.06
CA TYR A 150 9.49 6.48 5.46
C TYR A 150 8.99 7.62 6.37
N GLY A 151 9.53 7.74 7.55
CA GLY A 151 9.24 8.83 8.50
C GLY A 151 7.90 8.68 9.23
N ILE A 152 7.41 7.46 9.40
CA ILE A 152 6.21 7.19 10.21
C ILE A 152 6.55 7.41 11.68
N GLU A 153 5.76 8.26 12.34
CA GLU A 153 5.95 8.65 13.74
C GLU A 153 5.73 7.48 14.70
N GLU A 154 6.49 7.48 15.80
CA GLU A 154 6.31 6.53 16.91
C GLU A 154 4.88 6.60 17.45
N GLY A 155 4.38 5.45 17.87
CA GLY A 155 2.99 5.28 18.32
C GLY A 155 1.99 5.11 17.19
N SER A 156 2.36 5.36 15.93
CA SER A 156 1.50 5.14 14.78
C SER A 156 1.29 3.67 14.50
N HIS A 157 0.13 3.33 13.95
CA HIS A 157 -0.17 1.97 13.50
C HIS A 157 0.16 1.79 12.02
N ILE A 158 0.71 0.63 11.70
CA ILE A 158 0.91 0.12 10.35
C ILE A 158 0.32 -1.28 10.23
N ILE A 159 0.02 -1.70 9.01
CA ILE A 159 -0.50 -3.05 8.76
C ILE A 159 0.49 -3.82 7.91
N MET A 160 0.85 -5.00 8.38
CA MET A 160 1.66 -5.96 7.64
C MET A 160 0.76 -7.09 7.11
N THR A 161 0.96 -7.51 5.87
CA THR A 161 0.23 -8.62 5.27
C THR A 161 1.11 -9.43 4.33
N GLY A 162 0.76 -10.68 4.15
CA GLY A 162 1.52 -11.59 3.29
C GLY A 162 0.97 -13.00 3.29
N GLY A 163 1.77 -13.94 2.83
CA GLY A 163 1.46 -15.38 2.85
C GLY A 163 2.44 -16.17 3.69
N THR A 164 1.95 -17.02 4.56
CA THR A 164 2.75 -17.99 5.32
C THR A 164 2.24 -19.39 5.03
N PRO A 165 3.08 -20.33 4.51
CA PRO A 165 4.46 -20.12 4.03
C PRO A 165 4.51 -19.18 2.81
N VAL A 166 5.64 -18.48 2.64
CA VAL A 166 5.84 -17.53 1.55
C VAL A 166 5.69 -18.21 0.19
N GLY A 167 4.94 -17.59 -0.72
CA GLY A 167 4.72 -18.09 -2.06
C GLY A 167 3.67 -17.30 -2.84
N ALA A 168 3.69 -17.43 -4.15
CA ALA A 168 2.74 -16.73 -5.03
C ALA A 168 1.29 -17.15 -4.72
N GLY A 169 0.40 -16.16 -4.62
CA GLY A 169 -1.04 -16.36 -4.42
C GLY A 169 -1.46 -16.84 -3.04
N LYS A 170 -0.59 -16.83 -2.05
CA LYS A 170 -0.82 -17.38 -0.70
C LYS A 170 -1.10 -16.34 0.40
N THR A 171 -1.51 -15.12 0.05
CA THR A 171 -1.88 -14.10 1.06
C THR A 171 -2.97 -14.65 1.97
N ASN A 172 -2.67 -14.83 3.26
CA ASN A 172 -3.54 -15.50 4.22
C ASN A 172 -3.52 -14.92 5.63
N PHE A 173 -2.73 -13.84 5.86
CA PHE A 173 -2.70 -13.18 7.16
C PHE A 173 -2.57 -11.65 7.01
N MET A 174 -2.98 -10.94 8.05
CA MET A 174 -2.60 -9.56 8.32
C MET A 174 -2.23 -9.41 9.80
N LYS A 175 -1.33 -8.47 10.10
CA LYS A 175 -0.92 -8.13 11.45
C LYS A 175 -0.82 -6.62 11.59
N VAL A 176 -1.40 -6.08 12.67
CA VAL A 176 -1.23 -4.68 13.04
C VAL A 176 0.03 -4.55 13.87
N LEU A 177 0.88 -3.59 13.51
CA LEU A 177 2.09 -3.26 14.24
C LEU A 177 2.02 -1.80 14.69
N THR A 178 2.62 -1.52 15.86
CA THR A 178 2.82 -0.14 16.34
C THR A 178 4.29 0.22 16.16
N VAL A 179 4.56 1.36 15.54
CA VAL A 179 5.93 1.86 15.38
C VAL A 179 6.45 2.28 16.76
N ARG A 180 7.51 1.61 17.24
CA ARG A 180 8.13 1.83 18.55
C ARG A 180 9.54 2.40 18.39
N SER A 181 10.05 3.05 19.44
CA SER A 181 11.46 3.47 19.51
C SER A 181 12.41 2.27 19.51
N HIS A 182 13.67 2.52 19.13
CA HIS A 182 14.69 1.45 19.02
C HIS A 182 14.97 0.77 20.36
N ASP A 183 14.80 1.49 21.48
CA ASP A 183 15.14 1.00 22.82
C ASP A 183 14.19 -0.06 23.39
N SER A 184 12.98 -0.15 22.85
CA SER A 184 11.98 -1.13 23.33
C SER A 184 12.17 -2.55 22.79
N TYR A 185 12.92 -2.72 21.69
CA TYR A 185 13.18 -4.06 21.12
C TYR A 185 14.32 -4.82 21.81
N THR A 186 15.25 -4.12 22.43
CA THR A 186 16.35 -4.72 23.18
C THR A 186 15.91 -5.21 24.55
N GLN A 187 14.99 -4.52 25.20
CA GLN A 187 14.49 -4.91 26.53
C GLN A 187 13.61 -6.17 26.52
N GLU A 188 12.71 -6.33 25.52
CA GLU A 188 11.86 -7.53 25.46
C GLU A 188 12.64 -8.81 25.13
N ASN A 189 13.80 -8.72 24.49
CA ASN A 189 14.65 -9.90 24.23
C ASN A 189 15.55 -10.25 25.43
N GLU A 190 15.94 -9.29 26.26
CA GLU A 190 16.70 -9.54 27.48
C GLU A 190 15.83 -10.12 28.59
N ASP A 191 14.54 -9.74 28.66
CA ASP A 191 13.59 -10.28 29.66
C ASP A 191 13.08 -11.69 29.32
N ASN A 192 13.24 -12.16 28.06
CA ASN A 192 12.83 -13.52 27.66
C ASN A 192 13.98 -14.56 27.70
N GLU A 193 15.20 -14.18 28.07
CA GLU A 193 16.33 -15.10 28.28
C GLU A 193 16.53 -15.50 29.75
N LEU A 194 15.58 -15.16 30.64
CA LEU A 194 15.54 -15.62 32.06
C LEU A 194 14.36 -16.61 32.25
#